data_d56aca3ce2a21ff04b4d542fe9756776
#
_entry.id   d56aca3ce2a21ff04b4d542fe9756776
#
_cell.length_a   1.000
_cell.length_b   1.000
_cell.length_c   1.000
_cell.angle_alpha   90.00
_cell.angle_beta   90.00
_cell.angle_gamma   90.00
#
_symmetry.space_group_name_H-M   'P 1'
#
loop_
_entity.id
_entity.type
_entity.pdbx_description
1 polymer ?
#
loop_
_entity_poly.entity_id
_entity_poly.type
_entity_poly.pdbx_seq_one_letter_code
_entity_poly.pdbx_strand_id
1 'polypeptide(L)'
;MLTLFLTLLFFLVALHAYREYWRLRTLPQMYHGEFAGELMKVGSTYIARRPAINGCSRSIIGFPGFLEDMRYFQDLYKDDDAELILVNNANYHCPFLKLGVTSDVIRLEWPENPYLIGTIEHDGFYLGLVLERLVSGREVRLHGHSRGGAVVLETGRQFPDLTRSKERPISTILEAPVLPQARLFGKSSEPLTH
;
A
#
# COMPACT_ATOMS: atom_id res chain seq x y z
N MET A 1 21.14 11.11 -41.62
CA MET A 1 21.44 10.78 -40.21
C MET A 1 21.05 11.92 -39.26
N LEU A 2 21.54 13.16 -39.47
CA LEU A 2 21.27 14.31 -38.61
C LEU A 2 19.73 14.59 -38.48
N THR A 3 19.01 14.58 -39.61
CA THR A 3 17.57 14.83 -39.64
C THR A 3 16.77 13.78 -38.80
N LEU A 4 17.13 12.50 -38.93
CA LEU A 4 16.51 11.42 -38.15
C LEU A 4 16.78 11.60 -36.65
N PHE A 5 17.99 11.95 -36.29
CA PHE A 5 18.37 12.23 -34.90
C PHE A 5 17.57 13.41 -34.31
N LEU A 6 17.48 14.52 -35.06
CA LEU A 6 16.70 15.69 -34.63
C LEU A 6 15.22 15.39 -34.49
N THR A 7 14.66 14.60 -35.41
CA THR A 7 13.26 14.16 -35.33
C THR A 7 13.01 13.31 -34.09
N LEU A 8 13.88 12.34 -33.80
CA LEU A 8 13.76 11.51 -32.62
C LEU A 8 13.87 12.32 -31.33
N LEU A 9 14.85 13.24 -31.28
CA LEU A 9 15.03 14.14 -30.13
C LEU A 9 13.79 15.01 -29.91
N PHE A 10 13.20 15.56 -30.97
CA PHE A 10 11.96 16.33 -30.89
C PHE A 10 10.81 15.51 -30.30
N PHE A 11 10.62 14.26 -30.75
CA PHE A 11 9.59 13.37 -30.21
C PHE A 11 9.82 13.04 -28.74
N LEU A 12 11.05 12.79 -28.32
CA LEU A 12 11.36 12.53 -26.92
C LEU A 12 11.08 13.74 -26.03
N VAL A 13 11.43 14.94 -26.47
CA VAL A 13 11.14 16.19 -25.74
C VAL A 13 9.65 16.44 -25.69
N ALA A 14 8.93 16.27 -26.81
CA ALA A 14 7.47 16.44 -26.86
C ALA A 14 6.75 15.43 -25.95
N LEU A 15 7.18 14.17 -25.94
CA LEU A 15 6.62 13.14 -25.07
C LEU A 15 6.89 13.46 -23.60
N HIS A 16 8.11 13.92 -23.27
CA HIS A 16 8.43 14.32 -21.91
C HIS A 16 7.59 15.51 -21.46
N ALA A 17 7.46 16.57 -22.30
CA ALA A 17 6.63 17.73 -22.00
C ALA A 17 5.16 17.35 -21.83
N TYR A 18 4.63 16.48 -22.68
CA TYR A 18 3.27 15.94 -22.59
C TYR A 18 3.05 15.18 -21.26
N ARG A 19 4.00 14.29 -20.91
CA ARG A 19 3.95 13.57 -19.64
C ARG A 19 3.96 14.52 -18.44
N GLU A 20 4.86 15.51 -18.42
CA GLU A 20 4.94 16.50 -17.35
C GLU A 20 3.70 17.39 -17.27
N TYR A 21 3.14 17.80 -18.39
CA TYR A 21 1.88 18.53 -18.43
C TYR A 21 0.75 17.77 -17.75
N TRP A 22 0.58 16.49 -18.08
CA TRP A 22 -0.45 15.66 -17.45
C TRP A 22 -0.13 15.38 -15.98
N ARG A 23 1.12 15.13 -15.64
CA ARG A 23 1.54 14.96 -14.26
C ARG A 23 1.13 16.15 -13.40
N LEU A 24 1.45 17.36 -13.83
CA LEU A 24 1.13 18.58 -13.11
C LEU A 24 -0.39 18.87 -13.02
N ARG A 25 -1.16 18.41 -13.98
CA ARG A 25 -2.62 18.54 -13.94
C ARG A 25 -3.30 17.50 -13.05
N THR A 26 -2.78 16.30 -13.00
CA THR A 26 -3.42 15.20 -12.26
C THR A 26 -2.99 15.14 -10.79
N LEU A 27 -1.75 15.54 -10.46
CA LEU A 27 -1.27 15.53 -9.08
C LEU A 27 -2.17 16.31 -8.09
N PRO A 28 -2.68 17.53 -8.41
CA PRO A 28 -3.62 18.21 -7.52
C PRO A 28 -4.92 17.45 -7.29
N GLN A 29 -5.33 16.62 -8.24
CA GLN A 29 -6.54 15.79 -8.14
C GLN A 29 -6.31 14.53 -7.30
N MET A 30 -5.07 14.20 -6.99
CA MET A 30 -4.73 13.05 -6.14
C MET A 30 -4.86 13.34 -4.64
N TYR A 31 -5.04 14.61 -4.25
CA TYR A 31 -5.40 14.97 -2.89
C TYR A 31 -6.90 14.82 -2.68
N HIS A 32 -7.29 14.02 -1.72
CA HIS A 32 -8.68 13.67 -1.46
C HIS A 32 -9.16 13.98 -0.03
N GLY A 33 -8.67 15.05 0.52
CA GLY A 33 -9.10 15.51 1.82
C GLY A 33 -8.18 15.09 2.97
N GLU A 34 -8.62 15.36 4.19
CA GLU A 34 -7.84 15.09 5.39
C GLU A 34 -8.14 13.68 5.91
N PHE A 35 -7.13 13.04 6.42
CA PHE A 35 -7.28 11.82 7.20
C PHE A 35 -7.38 12.21 8.68
N ALA A 36 -8.41 11.73 9.36
CA ALA A 36 -8.62 12.02 10.78
C ALA A 36 -7.69 11.15 11.65
N GLY A 37 -6.39 11.42 11.60
CA GLY A 37 -5.37 10.65 12.31
C GLY A 37 -3.96 11.08 11.96
N GLU A 38 -3.01 10.21 12.24
CA GLU A 38 -1.58 10.44 12.02
C GLU A 38 -1.15 9.92 10.65
N LEU A 39 -0.30 10.69 9.97
CA LEU A 39 0.37 10.25 8.75
C LEU A 39 1.83 9.93 9.07
N MET A 40 2.28 8.77 8.66
CA MET A 40 3.62 8.27 8.90
C MET A 40 4.27 7.83 7.59
N LYS A 41 5.60 7.79 7.60
CA LYS A 41 6.38 7.30 6.47
C LYS A 41 7.56 6.48 6.93
N VAL A 42 7.76 5.33 6.30
CA VAL A 42 8.96 4.51 6.42
C VAL A 42 9.51 4.21 5.02
N GLY A 43 10.77 4.58 4.77
CA GLY A 43 11.34 4.47 3.42
C GLY A 43 10.46 5.18 2.39
N SER A 44 9.93 4.43 1.42
CA SER A 44 9.03 4.91 0.38
C SER A 44 7.55 4.59 0.63
N THR A 45 7.21 4.02 1.79
CA THR A 45 5.86 3.58 2.15
C THR A 45 5.20 4.58 3.10
N TYR A 46 3.99 5.01 2.77
CA TYR A 46 3.15 5.84 3.63
C TYR A 46 2.19 4.96 4.43
N ILE A 47 1.94 5.37 5.67
CA ILE A 47 1.01 4.75 6.60
C ILE A 47 0.11 5.83 7.16
N ALA A 48 -1.20 5.59 7.21
CA ALA A 48 -2.17 6.45 7.87
C ALA A 48 -2.79 5.68 9.04
N ARG A 49 -2.83 6.27 10.25
CA ARG A 49 -3.33 5.63 11.45
C ARG A 49 -4.36 6.50 12.14
N ARG A 50 -5.56 5.99 12.31
CA ARG A 50 -6.64 6.54 13.13
C ARG A 50 -6.76 5.70 14.40
N PRO A 51 -6.67 6.28 15.61
CA PRO A 51 -6.87 5.55 16.85
C PRO A 51 -8.25 4.90 16.92
N ALA A 52 -8.38 3.88 17.78
CA ALA A 52 -9.68 3.30 18.10
C ALA A 52 -10.58 4.31 18.79
N ILE A 53 -11.89 4.22 18.52
CA ILE A 53 -12.93 5.08 19.08
C ILE A 53 -13.70 4.28 20.13
N ASN A 54 -14.27 4.96 21.12
CA ASN A 54 -15.15 4.36 22.14
C ASN A 54 -14.56 3.16 22.90
N GLY A 55 -13.21 3.11 23.05
CA GLY A 55 -12.52 2.01 23.73
C GLY A 55 -12.52 0.68 22.97
N CYS A 56 -12.78 0.68 21.68
CA CYS A 56 -12.70 -0.52 20.83
C CYS A 56 -11.29 -1.13 20.91
N SER A 57 -11.22 -2.44 21.17
CA SER A 57 -9.96 -3.17 21.33
C SER A 57 -9.47 -3.84 20.03
N ARG A 58 -10.11 -3.55 18.90
CA ARG A 58 -9.79 -4.12 17.59
C ARG A 58 -8.98 -3.15 16.74
N SER A 59 -8.01 -3.67 16.00
CA SER A 59 -7.28 -2.96 14.95
C SER A 59 -7.59 -3.57 13.59
N ILE A 60 -7.84 -2.71 12.61
CA ILE A 60 -8.02 -3.09 11.20
C ILE A 60 -6.83 -2.53 10.42
N ILE A 61 -6.16 -3.38 9.67
CA ILE A 61 -5.05 -2.99 8.79
C ILE A 61 -5.46 -3.27 7.35
N GLY A 62 -5.49 -2.23 6.53
CA GLY A 62 -5.82 -2.32 5.10
C GLY A 62 -4.59 -2.16 4.21
N PHE A 63 -4.42 -3.05 3.23
CA PHE A 63 -3.40 -2.97 2.20
C PHE A 63 -4.04 -3.03 0.80
N PRO A 64 -3.95 -1.95 -0.02
CA PRO A 64 -4.65 -1.85 -1.30
C PRO A 64 -4.01 -2.67 -2.41
N GLY A 65 -4.73 -2.78 -3.52
CA GLY A 65 -4.30 -3.44 -4.73
C GLY A 65 -3.31 -2.62 -5.55
N PHE A 66 -2.98 -3.16 -6.74
CA PHE A 66 -2.17 -2.45 -7.72
C PHE A 66 -2.99 -1.32 -8.35
N LEU A 67 -2.40 -0.14 -8.50
CA LEU A 67 -3.03 1.11 -8.95
C LEU A 67 -4.15 1.64 -8.04
N GLU A 68 -4.29 1.09 -6.86
CA GLU A 68 -5.16 1.59 -5.81
C GLU A 68 -4.35 2.29 -4.73
N ASP A 69 -5.01 3.07 -3.90
CA ASP A 69 -4.43 3.67 -2.72
C ASP A 69 -5.27 3.40 -1.46
N MET A 70 -4.78 3.86 -0.34
CA MET A 70 -5.36 3.58 0.97
C MET A 70 -6.78 4.16 1.18
N ARG A 71 -7.31 5.02 0.30
CA ARG A 71 -8.70 5.52 0.36
C ARG A 71 -9.71 4.41 0.25
N TYR A 72 -9.40 3.36 -0.51
CA TYR A 72 -10.26 2.19 -0.63
C TYR A 72 -10.72 1.68 0.75
N PHE A 73 -9.79 1.52 1.68
CA PHE A 73 -10.11 1.05 3.01
C PHE A 73 -10.61 2.16 3.94
N GLN A 74 -10.24 3.42 3.71
CA GLN A 74 -10.80 4.54 4.47
C GLN A 74 -12.31 4.59 4.29
N ASP A 75 -12.79 4.50 3.04
CA ASP A 75 -14.21 4.54 2.73
C ASP A 75 -14.95 3.30 3.25
N LEU A 76 -14.32 2.12 3.14
CA LEU A 76 -14.89 0.86 3.60
C LEU A 76 -15.07 0.82 5.12
N TYR A 77 -14.14 1.39 5.88
CA TYR A 77 -14.12 1.35 7.36
C TYR A 77 -14.36 2.72 8.00
N LYS A 78 -14.99 3.65 7.30
CA LYS A 78 -15.23 5.01 7.80
C LYS A 78 -16.04 5.07 9.08
N ASP A 79 -17.02 4.19 9.22
CA ASP A 79 -17.98 4.13 10.34
C ASP A 79 -17.59 3.05 11.39
N ASP A 80 -16.42 2.41 11.27
CA ASP A 80 -15.93 1.40 12.23
C ASP A 80 -15.17 2.08 13.38
N ASP A 81 -15.47 1.68 14.62
CA ASP A 81 -14.82 2.22 15.83
C ASP A 81 -13.43 1.65 16.08
N ALA A 82 -12.97 0.67 15.30
CA ALA A 82 -11.65 0.08 15.44
C ALA A 82 -10.54 1.09 15.14
N GLU A 83 -9.35 0.83 15.70
CA GLU A 83 -8.13 1.43 15.19
C GLU A 83 -7.99 1.06 13.70
N LEU A 84 -7.81 2.07 12.85
CA LEU A 84 -7.65 1.88 11.41
C LEU A 84 -6.22 2.23 11.00
N ILE A 85 -5.50 1.28 10.47
CA ILE A 85 -4.14 1.45 9.95
C ILE A 85 -4.15 1.13 8.46
N LEU A 86 -3.86 2.12 7.64
CA LEU A 86 -3.84 2.02 6.19
C LEU A 86 -2.39 2.07 5.71
N VAL A 87 -1.97 1.05 4.99
CA VAL A 87 -0.60 0.96 4.48
C VAL A 87 -0.65 1.06 2.97
N ASN A 88 0.13 1.97 2.38
CA ASN A 88 0.17 2.15 0.94
C ASN A 88 1.23 1.27 0.27
N ASN A 89 1.09 1.03 -1.01
CA ASN A 89 2.16 0.43 -1.81
C ASN A 89 3.40 1.34 -1.79
N ALA A 90 4.58 0.76 -1.80
CA ALA A 90 5.84 1.51 -1.87
C ALA A 90 5.89 2.43 -3.11
N ASN A 91 6.43 3.63 -2.96
CA ASN A 91 6.52 4.67 -3.99
C ASN A 91 5.16 5.24 -4.49
N TYR A 92 4.05 4.86 -3.88
CA TYR A 92 2.76 5.46 -4.21
C TYR A 92 2.61 6.81 -3.50
N HIS A 93 1.92 7.73 -4.16
CA HIS A 93 1.54 9.00 -3.56
C HIS A 93 0.59 8.77 -2.37
N CYS A 94 0.79 9.53 -1.29
CA CYS A 94 -0.17 9.55 -0.20
C CYS A 94 -1.37 10.45 -0.55
N PRO A 95 -2.59 9.92 -0.64
CA PRO A 95 -3.75 10.71 -1.09
C PRO A 95 -4.17 11.78 -0.07
N PHE A 96 -3.67 11.71 1.16
CA PHE A 96 -3.98 12.65 2.24
C PHE A 96 -2.96 13.80 2.37
N LEU A 97 -1.90 13.79 1.55
CA LEU A 97 -0.90 14.85 1.54
C LEU A 97 -1.19 15.86 0.43
N LYS A 98 -1.29 17.13 0.83
CA LYS A 98 -1.26 18.25 -0.12
C LYS A 98 0.14 18.37 -0.71
N LEU A 99 0.22 18.58 -2.02
CA LEU A 99 1.50 18.86 -2.68
C LEU A 99 2.16 20.09 -2.07
N GLY A 100 3.43 19.95 -1.69
CA GLY A 100 4.20 21.04 -1.10
C GLY A 100 4.05 21.20 0.42
N VAL A 101 3.20 20.43 1.08
CA VAL A 101 3.07 20.40 2.54
C VAL A 101 3.77 19.15 3.07
N THR A 102 4.90 19.33 3.73
CA THR A 102 5.69 18.22 4.30
C THR A 102 5.65 18.17 5.84
N SER A 103 4.90 19.08 6.47
CA SER A 103 5.06 19.38 7.89
C SER A 103 4.53 18.33 8.85
N ASP A 104 3.59 17.46 8.43
CA ASP A 104 2.82 16.66 9.37
C ASP A 104 3.03 15.15 9.22
N VAL A 105 4.07 14.71 8.52
CA VAL A 105 4.37 13.29 8.34
C VAL A 105 5.45 12.84 9.33
N ILE A 106 5.08 11.93 10.22
CA ILE A 106 6.00 11.29 11.17
C ILE A 106 6.92 10.34 10.42
N ARG A 107 8.23 10.56 10.48
CA ARG A 107 9.21 9.62 9.91
C ARG A 107 9.49 8.52 10.91
N LEU A 108 9.34 7.27 10.48
CA LEU A 108 9.59 6.09 11.30
C LEU A 108 11.01 5.59 11.04
N GLU A 109 11.80 5.51 12.10
CA GLU A 109 13.15 4.94 12.08
C GLU A 109 13.10 3.42 12.32
N TRP A 110 12.67 2.70 11.31
CA TRP A 110 12.59 1.24 11.34
C TRP A 110 13.81 0.62 10.65
N PRO A 111 14.05 -0.70 10.86
CA PRO A 111 15.10 -1.41 10.16
C PRO A 111 15.02 -1.25 8.65
N GLU A 112 16.17 -1.22 8.00
CA GLU A 112 16.26 -1.19 6.54
C GLU A 112 15.59 -2.42 5.95
N ASN A 113 14.83 -2.21 4.90
CA ASN A 113 14.12 -3.28 4.22
C ASN A 113 15.10 -4.06 3.33
N PRO A 114 15.28 -5.36 3.53
CA PRO A 114 16.22 -6.16 2.75
C PRO A 114 15.75 -6.49 1.34
N TYR A 115 14.47 -6.20 1.03
CA TYR A 115 13.85 -6.56 -0.24
C TYR A 115 13.80 -5.38 -1.21
N LEU A 116 13.75 -5.67 -2.50
CA LEU A 116 13.64 -4.65 -3.54
C LEU A 116 12.31 -3.91 -3.48
N ILE A 117 12.37 -2.59 -3.59
CA ILE A 117 11.18 -1.72 -3.60
C ILE A 117 10.23 -2.14 -4.73
N GLY A 118 8.93 -2.22 -4.42
CA GLY A 118 7.87 -2.57 -5.36
C GLY A 118 7.57 -4.07 -5.44
N THR A 119 8.35 -4.91 -4.77
CA THR A 119 8.05 -6.34 -4.65
C THR A 119 7.02 -6.61 -3.55
N ILE A 120 6.40 -7.77 -3.59
CA ILE A 120 5.46 -8.21 -2.55
C ILE A 120 6.20 -8.45 -1.23
N GLU A 121 7.43 -8.95 -1.32
CA GLU A 121 8.31 -9.19 -0.17
C GLU A 121 8.64 -7.89 0.57
N HIS A 122 8.94 -6.82 -0.18
CA HIS A 122 9.21 -5.51 0.39
C HIS A 122 8.00 -4.97 1.17
N ASP A 123 6.83 -5.01 0.56
CA ASP A 123 5.62 -4.50 1.19
C ASP A 123 5.17 -5.41 2.35
N GLY A 124 5.37 -6.73 2.23
CA GLY A 124 5.13 -7.71 3.29
C GLY A 124 5.99 -7.48 4.53
N PHE A 125 7.25 -7.10 4.34
CA PHE A 125 8.16 -6.77 5.43
C PHE A 125 7.67 -5.55 6.23
N TYR A 126 7.32 -4.46 5.57
CA TYR A 126 6.80 -3.27 6.27
C TYR A 126 5.43 -3.52 6.89
N LEU A 127 4.57 -4.30 6.26
CA LEU A 127 3.30 -4.70 6.87
C LEU A 127 3.51 -5.54 8.15
N GLY A 128 4.53 -6.40 8.18
CA GLY A 128 4.94 -7.12 9.38
C GLY A 128 5.41 -6.20 10.50
N LEU A 129 6.20 -5.17 10.18
CA LEU A 129 6.61 -4.16 11.17
C LEU A 129 5.43 -3.30 11.64
N VAL A 130 4.44 -3.03 10.80
CA VAL A 130 3.18 -2.38 11.22
C VAL A 130 2.47 -3.23 12.27
N LEU A 131 2.32 -4.54 12.01
CA LEU A 131 1.74 -5.49 12.96
C LEU A 131 2.46 -5.54 14.30
N GLU A 132 3.79 -5.51 14.26
CA GLU A 132 4.63 -5.59 15.44
C GLU A 132 4.59 -4.30 16.27
N ARG A 133 4.62 -3.12 15.62
CA ARG A 133 4.99 -1.86 16.26
C ARG A 133 3.89 -0.83 16.38
N LEU A 134 2.88 -0.87 15.51
CA LEU A 134 1.84 0.17 15.51
C LEU A 134 0.50 -0.30 16.06
N VAL A 135 0.22 -1.59 16.01
CA VAL A 135 -1.08 -2.14 16.43
C VAL A 135 -1.28 -2.01 17.92
N SER A 136 -2.37 -1.34 18.33
CA SER A 136 -2.75 -1.19 19.73
C SER A 136 -3.86 -2.15 20.17
N GLY A 137 -4.68 -2.63 19.24
CA GLY A 137 -5.80 -3.53 19.52
C GLY A 137 -5.36 -4.93 19.96
N ARG A 138 -6.21 -5.56 20.78
CA ARG A 138 -6.03 -6.95 21.20
C ARG A 138 -6.39 -7.94 20.09
N GLU A 139 -7.32 -7.56 19.22
CA GLU A 139 -7.72 -8.32 18.05
C GLU A 139 -7.31 -7.58 16.80
N VAL A 140 -6.81 -8.29 15.80
CA VAL A 140 -6.34 -7.69 14.56
C VAL A 140 -7.09 -8.27 13.38
N ARG A 141 -7.50 -7.40 12.47
CA ARG A 141 -7.99 -7.78 11.15
C ARG A 141 -7.04 -7.27 10.08
N LEU A 142 -6.43 -8.19 9.35
CA LEU A 142 -5.68 -7.87 8.14
C LEU A 142 -6.61 -7.96 6.95
N HIS A 143 -6.72 -6.90 6.17
CA HIS A 143 -7.52 -6.88 4.95
C HIS A 143 -6.66 -6.47 3.76
N GLY A 144 -6.45 -7.40 2.85
CA GLY A 144 -5.72 -7.17 1.59
C GLY A 144 -6.63 -7.31 0.38
N HIS A 145 -6.69 -6.28 -0.48
CA HIS A 145 -7.39 -6.33 -1.75
C HIS A 145 -6.41 -6.59 -2.90
N SER A 146 -6.77 -7.48 -3.82
CA SER A 146 -6.00 -7.79 -5.04
C SER A 146 -4.52 -8.10 -4.73
N ARG A 147 -3.56 -7.28 -5.19
CA ARG A 147 -2.13 -7.38 -4.85
C ARG A 147 -1.91 -7.33 -3.32
N GLY A 148 -2.69 -6.51 -2.61
CA GLY A 148 -2.61 -6.42 -1.15
C GLY A 148 -2.92 -7.74 -0.45
N GLY A 149 -3.76 -8.60 -1.03
CA GLY A 149 -3.97 -9.95 -0.53
C GLY A 149 -2.70 -10.82 -0.58
N ALA A 150 -1.90 -10.69 -1.66
CA ALA A 150 -0.61 -11.37 -1.74
C ALA A 150 0.41 -10.81 -0.73
N VAL A 151 0.40 -9.49 -0.49
CA VAL A 151 1.23 -8.86 0.55
C VAL A 151 0.88 -9.38 1.95
N VAL A 152 -0.41 -9.52 2.27
CA VAL A 152 -0.87 -10.09 3.55
C VAL A 152 -0.39 -11.53 3.73
N LEU A 153 -0.48 -12.36 2.69
CA LEU A 153 0.04 -13.74 2.74
C LEU A 153 1.55 -13.78 2.93
N GLU A 154 2.27 -12.92 2.23
CA GLU A 154 3.73 -12.79 2.35
C GLU A 154 4.14 -12.32 3.75
N THR A 155 3.38 -11.41 4.36
CA THR A 155 3.58 -11.02 5.76
C THR A 155 3.49 -12.23 6.69
N GLY A 156 2.49 -13.10 6.48
CA GLY A 156 2.35 -14.34 7.24
C GLY A 156 3.52 -15.31 7.06
N ARG A 157 4.16 -15.30 5.88
CA ARG A 157 5.35 -16.11 5.61
C ARG A 157 6.60 -15.53 6.30
N GLN A 158 6.76 -14.22 6.30
CA GLN A 158 7.95 -13.55 6.88
C GLN A 158 7.86 -13.45 8.41
N PHE A 159 6.66 -13.30 8.97
CA PHE A 159 6.39 -13.09 10.39
C PHE A 159 5.41 -14.16 10.94
N PRO A 160 5.75 -15.46 10.87
CA PRO A 160 4.82 -16.52 11.24
C PRO A 160 4.42 -16.47 12.71
N ASP A 161 5.31 -16.04 13.60
CA ASP A 161 5.03 -15.96 15.03
C ASP A 161 4.03 -14.87 15.36
N LEU A 162 4.09 -13.72 14.67
CA LEU A 162 3.11 -12.65 14.83
C LEU A 162 1.73 -13.07 14.31
N THR A 163 1.68 -13.69 13.15
CA THR A 163 0.42 -14.04 12.48
C THR A 163 -0.28 -15.26 13.10
N ARG A 164 0.44 -16.07 13.87
CA ARG A 164 -0.10 -17.25 14.57
C ARG A 164 -0.21 -17.06 16.07
N SER A 165 0.03 -15.84 16.56
CA SER A 165 -0.03 -15.55 18.00
C SER A 165 -1.42 -15.82 18.57
N LYS A 166 -1.48 -16.57 19.66
CA LYS A 166 -2.70 -16.80 20.43
C LYS A 166 -3.05 -15.62 21.34
N GLU A 167 -2.06 -14.83 21.71
CA GLU A 167 -2.23 -13.66 22.58
C GLU A 167 -2.88 -12.49 21.84
N ARG A 168 -2.66 -12.42 20.53
CA ARG A 168 -3.28 -11.42 19.64
C ARG A 168 -3.84 -12.14 18.42
N PRO A 169 -5.09 -12.60 18.46
CA PRO A 169 -5.70 -13.29 17.33
C PRO A 169 -5.81 -12.38 16.12
N ILE A 170 -5.33 -12.88 14.98
CA ILE A 170 -5.38 -12.20 13.70
C ILE A 170 -6.38 -12.88 12.79
N SER A 171 -7.40 -12.15 12.38
CA SER A 171 -8.30 -12.54 11.29
C SER A 171 -7.83 -11.94 9.98
N THR A 172 -7.92 -12.70 8.88
CA THR A 172 -7.46 -12.25 7.56
C THR A 172 -8.63 -12.24 6.58
N ILE A 173 -8.78 -11.11 5.88
CA ILE A 173 -9.69 -10.97 4.74
C ILE A 173 -8.80 -10.82 3.49
N LEU A 174 -8.99 -11.73 2.54
CA LEU A 174 -8.34 -11.68 1.23
C LEU A 174 -9.42 -11.42 0.18
N GLU A 175 -9.52 -10.18 -0.24
CA GLU A 175 -10.48 -9.76 -1.24
C GLU A 175 -9.85 -9.83 -2.63
N ALA A 176 -10.38 -10.67 -3.52
CA ALA A 176 -9.87 -10.90 -4.87
C ALA A 176 -8.32 -11.02 -4.94
N PRO A 177 -7.67 -11.83 -4.10
CA PRO A 177 -6.22 -11.81 -3.95
C PRO A 177 -5.52 -12.27 -5.23
N VAL A 178 -4.40 -11.62 -5.57
CA VAL A 178 -3.48 -12.14 -6.57
C VAL A 178 -2.69 -13.30 -5.95
N LEU A 179 -2.94 -14.50 -6.44
CA LEU A 179 -2.24 -15.70 -5.97
C LEU A 179 -1.23 -16.16 -7.02
N PRO A 180 -0.10 -16.80 -6.63
CA PRO A 180 0.89 -17.31 -7.57
C PRO A 180 0.31 -18.29 -8.60
N GLN A 181 -0.75 -19.00 -8.22
CA GLN A 181 -1.46 -19.97 -9.08
C GLN A 181 -2.56 -19.32 -9.94
N ALA A 182 -2.83 -18.02 -9.77
CA ALA A 182 -3.84 -17.34 -10.55
C ALA A 182 -3.44 -17.28 -12.04
N ARG A 183 -4.32 -17.77 -12.91
CA ARG A 183 -4.12 -17.67 -14.37
C ARG A 183 -4.42 -16.25 -14.82
N LEU A 184 -3.53 -15.67 -15.59
CA LEU A 184 -3.79 -14.38 -16.24
C LEU A 184 -4.87 -14.57 -17.32
N PHE A 185 -5.87 -13.71 -17.32
CA PHE A 185 -6.88 -13.66 -18.37
C PHE A 185 -6.18 -13.49 -19.72
N GLY A 186 -6.43 -14.39 -20.66
CA GLY A 186 -5.95 -14.29 -22.04
C GLY A 186 -4.72 -15.14 -22.42
N LYS A 187 -4.08 -15.85 -21.50
CA LYS A 187 -3.14 -16.92 -21.89
C LYS A 187 -3.89 -18.24 -22.09
N SER A 188 -3.91 -18.69 -23.35
CA SER A 188 -4.46 -19.99 -23.73
C SER A 188 -3.77 -21.12 -22.96
N SER A 189 -4.57 -22.06 -22.59
CA SER A 189 -4.30 -23.35 -22.00
C SER A 189 -2.96 -24.00 -22.36
N GLU A 190 -1.92 -23.76 -21.59
CA GLU A 190 -0.88 -24.77 -21.44
C GLU A 190 -1.26 -25.67 -20.26
N PRO A 191 -1.23 -26.99 -20.42
CA PRO A 191 -1.53 -27.91 -19.33
C PRO A 191 -0.46 -27.73 -18.23
N LEU A 192 -0.91 -27.62 -16.98
CA LEU A 192 -0.04 -27.73 -15.83
C LEU A 192 0.59 -29.13 -15.86
N THR A 193 1.85 -29.22 -16.21
CA THR A 193 2.68 -30.39 -15.91
C THR A 193 2.90 -30.41 -14.41
N HIS A 194 2.35 -31.43 -13.77
CA HIS A 194 2.53 -31.76 -12.35
C HIS A 194 3.97 -32.19 -12.05
#